data_b06f3c119ae9e110f0858382c27c504b
#
_entry.id   b06f3c119ae9e110f0858382c27c504b
#
_cell.length_a   1.000
_cell.length_b   1.000
_cell.length_c   1.000
_cell.angle_alpha   90.00
_cell.angle_beta   90.00
_cell.angle_gamma   90.00
#
_symmetry.space_group_name_H-M   'P 1'
#
loop_
_entity.id
_entity.type
_entity.pdbx_description
1 polymer ?
#
loop_
_entity_poly.entity_id
_entity_poly.type
_entity_poly.pdbx_seq_one_letter_code
_entity_poly.pdbx_strand_id
1 'polypeptide(L)'
;ERVVKIVVEEVRGRIQVIAGAGSNSTKRAIELTKYAKELGADAALSTCPYYNKPTQRGIFEHYKAIATEAKFPMMLYNVPSRTGTNIEPETVEQLLQFEEIVAIKEATGSIEQMIKIKELCGDRIAILSGEDHLILPMLSIGATGVVSVVANIMPRDMADLIKAFETKNFNTAFDLHSKLYDVSRNMFIEGNPVTVKTAMKILGLVENDDVRLPLVSSEQKTIDKLIKLFQSKELI
;
A
#
# COMPACT_ATOMS: atom_id res chain seq x y z
N GLU A 1 11.95 -12.87 -4.03
CA GLU A 1 11.96 -13.74 -5.22
C GLU A 1 11.02 -14.93 -5.00
N ARG A 2 11.32 -15.87 -4.10
CA ARG A 2 10.50 -17.06 -3.84
C ARG A 2 9.02 -16.74 -3.53
N VAL A 3 8.75 -15.73 -2.72
CA VAL A 3 7.37 -15.34 -2.34
C VAL A 3 6.58 -14.86 -3.57
N VAL A 4 7.15 -14.00 -4.42
CA VAL A 4 6.47 -13.50 -5.62
C VAL A 4 6.10 -14.67 -6.55
N LYS A 5 7.03 -15.59 -6.78
CA LYS A 5 6.78 -16.80 -7.58
C LYS A 5 5.60 -17.61 -7.03
N ILE A 6 5.61 -17.92 -5.73
CA ILE A 6 4.52 -18.68 -5.07
C ILE A 6 3.18 -17.96 -5.23
N VAL A 7 3.15 -16.63 -5.03
CA VAL A 7 1.91 -15.87 -5.15
C VAL A 7 1.38 -15.88 -6.58
N VAL A 8 2.24 -15.66 -7.58
CA VAL A 8 1.85 -15.71 -9.01
C VAL A 8 1.31 -17.09 -9.38
N GLU A 9 2.00 -18.17 -8.98
CA GLU A 9 1.59 -19.54 -9.21
C GLU A 9 0.25 -19.88 -8.54
N GLU A 10 0.01 -19.38 -7.33
CA GLU A 10 -1.26 -19.61 -6.61
C GLU A 10 -2.41 -18.78 -7.19
N VAL A 11 -2.15 -17.53 -7.52
CA VAL A 11 -3.17 -16.61 -8.05
C VAL A 11 -3.68 -17.05 -9.41
N ARG A 12 -2.84 -17.58 -10.29
CA ARG A 12 -3.21 -18.13 -11.61
C ARG A 12 -4.06 -17.17 -12.45
N GLY A 13 -3.75 -15.88 -12.42
CA GLY A 13 -4.47 -14.85 -13.16
C GLY A 13 -5.88 -14.51 -12.64
N ARG A 14 -6.30 -15.02 -11.48
CA ARG A 14 -7.61 -14.71 -10.88
C ARG A 14 -7.72 -13.26 -10.40
N ILE A 15 -6.60 -12.68 -9.99
CA ILE A 15 -6.44 -11.28 -9.60
C ILE A 15 -5.07 -10.79 -10.02
N GLN A 16 -4.87 -9.47 -10.04
CA GLN A 16 -3.57 -8.88 -10.33
C GLN A 16 -2.58 -9.07 -9.17
N VAL A 17 -1.31 -9.28 -9.52
CA VAL A 17 -0.20 -9.40 -8.57
C VAL A 17 0.74 -8.20 -8.75
N ILE A 18 0.81 -7.34 -7.73
CA ILE A 18 1.72 -6.19 -7.70
C ILE A 18 2.88 -6.53 -6.77
N ALA A 19 4.08 -6.70 -7.31
CA ALA A 19 5.25 -7.14 -6.57
C ALA A 19 6.03 -5.96 -5.98
N GLY A 20 6.39 -6.01 -4.69
CA GLY A 20 7.30 -5.03 -4.08
C GLY A 20 8.71 -5.14 -4.67
N ALA A 21 9.15 -4.12 -5.41
CA ALA A 21 10.42 -4.07 -6.13
C ALA A 21 11.25 -2.80 -5.84
N GLY A 22 10.80 -1.96 -4.88
CA GLY A 22 11.50 -0.71 -4.54
C GLY A 22 12.83 -0.93 -3.83
N SER A 23 13.79 -0.03 -4.10
CA SER A 23 15.08 0.05 -3.42
C SER A 23 15.57 1.50 -3.43
N ASN A 24 16.41 1.88 -2.46
CA ASN A 24 17.10 3.16 -2.46
C ASN A 24 18.33 3.20 -3.43
N SER A 25 18.64 2.06 -4.05
CA SER A 25 19.57 1.94 -5.17
C SER A 25 18.80 1.78 -6.47
N THR A 26 18.95 2.73 -7.40
CA THR A 26 18.29 2.69 -8.71
C THR A 26 18.59 1.40 -9.46
N LYS A 27 19.89 0.99 -9.50
CA LYS A 27 20.29 -0.27 -10.12
C LYS A 27 19.54 -1.46 -9.53
N ARG A 28 19.45 -1.54 -8.19
CA ARG A 28 18.76 -2.65 -7.53
C ARG A 28 17.24 -2.62 -7.78
N ALA A 29 16.64 -1.45 -7.81
CA ALA A 29 15.21 -1.30 -8.14
C ALA A 29 14.90 -1.77 -9.58
N ILE A 30 15.78 -1.45 -10.55
CA ILE A 30 15.66 -1.95 -11.93
C ILE A 30 15.75 -3.48 -11.96
N GLU A 31 16.75 -4.08 -11.30
CA GLU A 31 16.91 -5.53 -11.22
C GLU A 31 15.66 -6.22 -10.62
N LEU A 32 15.16 -5.70 -9.49
CA LEU A 32 13.98 -6.25 -8.82
C LEU A 32 12.71 -6.13 -9.67
N THR A 33 12.56 -5.00 -10.39
CA THR A 33 11.41 -4.77 -11.28
C THR A 33 11.45 -5.71 -12.48
N LYS A 34 12.61 -5.90 -13.13
CA LYS A 34 12.79 -6.88 -14.19
C LYS A 34 12.48 -8.30 -13.71
N TYR A 35 12.95 -8.63 -12.53
CA TYR A 35 12.72 -9.94 -11.92
C TYR A 35 11.23 -10.18 -11.61
N ALA A 36 10.51 -9.16 -11.10
CA ALA A 36 9.06 -9.25 -10.89
C ALA A 36 8.31 -9.54 -12.20
N LYS A 37 8.70 -8.86 -13.29
CA LYS A 37 8.18 -9.08 -14.64
C LYS A 37 8.42 -10.51 -15.12
N GLU A 38 9.66 -11.02 -14.98
CA GLU A 38 10.05 -12.39 -15.37
C GLU A 38 9.27 -13.47 -14.61
N LEU A 39 8.90 -13.21 -13.35
CA LEU A 39 8.10 -14.10 -12.54
C LEU A 39 6.60 -14.07 -12.88
N GLY A 40 6.16 -13.18 -13.77
CA GLY A 40 4.77 -13.07 -14.19
C GLY A 40 3.89 -12.22 -13.26
N ALA A 41 4.46 -11.31 -12.47
CA ALA A 41 3.68 -10.25 -11.81
C ALA A 41 3.06 -9.32 -12.86
N ASP A 42 1.98 -8.62 -12.51
CA ASP A 42 1.30 -7.67 -13.41
C ASP A 42 1.88 -6.26 -13.31
N ALA A 43 2.42 -5.89 -12.14
CA ALA A 43 3.08 -4.60 -11.92
C ALA A 43 4.09 -4.67 -10.77
N ALA A 44 4.92 -3.63 -10.68
CA ALA A 44 5.84 -3.42 -9.56
C ALA A 44 5.35 -2.30 -8.64
N LEU A 45 5.45 -2.49 -7.31
CA LEU A 45 5.34 -1.42 -6.32
C LEU A 45 6.73 -0.92 -5.97
N SER A 46 7.05 0.33 -6.31
CA SER A 46 8.38 0.92 -6.10
C SER A 46 8.33 2.04 -5.07
N THR A 47 8.88 1.76 -3.88
CA THR A 47 8.96 2.72 -2.78
C THR A 47 9.93 3.84 -3.14
N CYS A 48 9.56 5.10 -2.82
CA CYS A 48 10.48 6.24 -2.92
C CYS A 48 11.80 5.91 -2.20
N PRO A 49 12.97 6.27 -2.78
CA PRO A 49 14.25 5.96 -2.16
C PRO A 49 14.33 6.46 -0.72
N TYR A 50 14.60 5.54 0.19
CA TYR A 50 14.68 5.77 1.64
C TYR A 50 16.13 5.99 2.07
N TYR A 51 16.35 6.62 3.21
CA TYR A 51 17.64 6.86 3.86
C TYR A 51 18.51 7.93 3.17
N ASN A 52 18.82 7.81 1.88
CA ASN A 52 19.69 8.73 1.12
C ASN A 52 19.00 10.05 0.69
N LYS A 53 17.69 10.18 0.93
CA LYS A 53 16.89 11.41 0.78
C LYS A 53 17.18 12.19 -0.52
N PRO A 54 16.92 11.64 -1.69
CA PRO A 54 17.17 12.32 -2.95
C PRO A 54 16.31 13.59 -3.08
N THR A 55 16.80 14.57 -3.87
CA THR A 55 16.03 15.72 -4.31
C THR A 55 14.91 15.29 -5.27
N GLN A 56 13.91 16.15 -5.55
CA GLN A 56 12.85 15.85 -6.52
C GLN A 56 13.41 15.46 -7.90
N ARG A 57 14.46 16.13 -8.36
CA ARG A 57 15.19 15.74 -9.58
C ARG A 57 15.78 14.33 -9.46
N GLY A 58 16.34 13.98 -8.31
CA GLY A 58 16.87 12.63 -8.06
C GLY A 58 15.79 11.56 -8.05
N ILE A 59 14.60 11.86 -7.48
CA ILE A 59 13.42 11.00 -7.51
C ILE A 59 12.96 10.79 -8.96
N PHE A 60 12.86 11.88 -9.73
CA PHE A 60 12.48 11.81 -11.14
C PHE A 60 13.44 10.92 -11.95
N GLU A 61 14.74 11.15 -11.87
CA GLU A 61 15.73 10.35 -12.60
C GLU A 61 15.75 8.87 -12.14
N HIS A 62 15.50 8.61 -10.85
CA HIS A 62 15.36 7.25 -10.32
C HIS A 62 14.21 6.49 -11.01
N TYR A 63 13.01 7.05 -11.00
CA TYR A 63 11.82 6.40 -11.58
C TYR A 63 11.87 6.35 -13.11
N LYS A 64 12.40 7.38 -13.75
CA LYS A 64 12.68 7.39 -15.18
C LYS A 64 13.57 6.22 -15.58
N ALA A 65 14.70 6.00 -14.87
CA ALA A 65 15.60 4.90 -15.15
C ALA A 65 14.92 3.54 -15.00
N ILE A 66 14.08 3.36 -13.94
CA ILE A 66 13.35 2.10 -13.75
C ILE A 66 12.34 1.89 -14.88
N ALA A 67 11.54 2.91 -15.23
CA ALA A 67 10.54 2.84 -16.29
C ALA A 67 11.19 2.47 -17.63
N THR A 68 12.22 3.22 -18.02
CA THR A 68 12.90 3.04 -19.32
C THR A 68 13.65 1.72 -19.47
N GLU A 69 14.24 1.20 -18.38
CA GLU A 69 15.04 -0.02 -18.43
C GLU A 69 14.25 -1.30 -18.15
N ALA A 70 13.26 -1.25 -17.26
CA ALA A 70 12.44 -2.42 -16.95
C ALA A 70 11.27 -2.57 -17.94
N LYS A 71 10.70 -1.46 -18.44
CA LYS A 71 9.52 -1.45 -19.33
C LYS A 71 8.43 -2.35 -18.77
N PHE A 72 7.97 -1.99 -17.58
CA PHE A 72 7.00 -2.75 -16.80
C PHE A 72 6.11 -1.82 -16.00
N PRO A 73 4.77 -2.07 -15.91
CA PRO A 73 3.87 -1.24 -15.16
C PRO A 73 4.34 -1.05 -13.71
N MET A 74 4.31 0.18 -13.23
CA MET A 74 4.82 0.53 -11.92
C MET A 74 3.85 1.43 -11.15
N MET A 75 3.62 1.06 -9.89
CA MET A 75 2.98 1.89 -8.88
C MET A 75 4.05 2.58 -8.05
N LEU A 76 4.08 3.90 -8.06
CA LEU A 76 4.89 4.70 -7.15
C LEU A 76 4.41 4.47 -5.71
N TYR A 77 5.32 4.48 -4.73
CA TYR A 77 4.93 4.40 -3.33
C TYR A 77 5.54 5.56 -2.55
N ASN A 78 4.69 6.49 -2.16
CA ASN A 78 5.04 7.66 -1.38
C ASN A 78 4.68 7.45 0.10
N VAL A 79 5.70 7.36 0.98
CA VAL A 79 5.54 7.11 2.42
C VAL A 79 6.63 7.84 3.21
N PRO A 80 6.57 9.18 3.31
CA PRO A 80 7.62 10.00 3.93
C PRO A 80 7.94 9.62 5.38
N SER A 81 6.95 9.12 6.13
CA SER A 81 7.14 8.65 7.51
C SER A 81 8.13 7.49 7.63
N ARG A 82 8.36 6.73 6.53
CA ARG A 82 9.31 5.60 6.48
C ARG A 82 10.54 5.90 5.65
N THR A 83 10.40 6.68 4.59
CA THR A 83 11.52 6.96 3.66
C THR A 83 12.31 8.21 4.07
N GLY A 84 11.69 9.14 4.78
CA GLY A 84 12.24 10.46 5.08
C GLY A 84 12.23 11.39 3.87
N THR A 85 11.52 11.05 2.79
CA THR A 85 11.47 11.80 1.54
C THR A 85 10.06 11.73 0.96
N ASN A 86 9.54 12.89 0.53
CA ASN A 86 8.24 13.01 -0.13
C ASN A 86 8.41 13.03 -1.66
N ILE A 87 7.50 12.41 -2.39
CA ILE A 87 7.34 12.62 -3.83
C ILE A 87 6.35 13.76 -3.97
N GLU A 88 6.80 14.94 -4.41
CA GLU A 88 5.95 16.10 -4.60
C GLU A 88 4.96 15.89 -5.76
N PRO A 89 3.74 16.47 -5.70
CA PRO A 89 2.72 16.31 -6.75
C PRO A 89 3.23 16.66 -8.15
N GLU A 90 4.05 17.70 -8.29
CA GLU A 90 4.65 18.12 -9.55
C GLU A 90 5.63 17.08 -10.10
N THR A 91 6.32 16.35 -9.21
CA THR A 91 7.21 15.25 -9.59
C THR A 91 6.40 14.05 -10.11
N VAL A 92 5.26 13.76 -9.48
CA VAL A 92 4.32 12.72 -9.95
C VAL A 92 3.82 13.08 -11.36
N GLU A 93 3.37 14.32 -11.56
CA GLU A 93 2.91 14.80 -12.87
C GLU A 93 3.98 14.64 -13.96
N GLN A 94 5.21 15.07 -13.68
CA GLN A 94 6.33 14.94 -14.61
C GLN A 94 6.63 13.49 -14.98
N LEU A 95 6.45 12.56 -14.04
CA LEU A 95 6.68 11.12 -14.26
C LEU A 95 5.64 10.51 -15.20
N LEU A 96 4.46 11.10 -15.37
CA LEU A 96 3.42 10.59 -16.28
C LEU A 96 3.76 10.68 -17.77
N GLN A 97 4.92 11.22 -18.14
CA GLN A 97 5.45 11.10 -19.49
C GLN A 97 5.92 9.66 -19.82
N PHE A 98 6.08 8.78 -18.80
CA PHE A 98 6.45 7.38 -18.93
C PHE A 98 5.19 6.52 -18.76
N GLU A 99 4.79 5.79 -19.79
CA GLU A 99 3.58 4.95 -19.80
C GLU A 99 3.60 3.84 -18.76
N GLU A 100 4.79 3.47 -18.27
CA GLU A 100 4.96 2.48 -17.22
C GLU A 100 4.47 2.99 -15.84
N ILE A 101 4.34 4.31 -15.64
CA ILE A 101 3.86 4.90 -14.39
C ILE A 101 2.33 4.90 -14.40
N VAL A 102 1.72 3.87 -13.84
CA VAL A 102 0.26 3.63 -13.93
C VAL A 102 -0.50 3.97 -12.66
N ALA A 103 0.17 4.00 -11.52
CA ALA A 103 -0.48 4.22 -10.22
C ALA A 103 0.47 4.87 -9.21
N ILE A 104 -0.13 5.44 -8.15
CA ILE A 104 0.56 5.85 -6.93
C ILE A 104 -0.17 5.33 -5.70
N LYS A 105 0.58 4.69 -4.79
CA LYS A 105 0.17 4.46 -3.41
C LYS A 105 0.58 5.68 -2.58
N GLU A 106 -0.40 6.49 -2.20
CA GLU A 106 -0.20 7.71 -1.43
C GLU A 106 -0.41 7.43 0.06
N ALA A 107 0.64 7.56 0.85
CA ALA A 107 0.67 7.28 2.29
C ALA A 107 1.36 8.41 3.09
N THR A 108 1.16 9.66 2.68
CA THR A 108 1.57 10.84 3.48
C THR A 108 0.61 11.12 4.62
N GLY A 109 -0.64 10.68 4.52
CA GLY A 109 -1.73 11.09 5.39
C GLY A 109 -2.27 12.49 5.07
N SER A 110 -1.76 13.16 4.03
CA SER A 110 -2.16 14.51 3.62
C SER A 110 -3.25 14.46 2.56
N ILE A 111 -4.46 14.83 2.94
CA ILE A 111 -5.57 15.04 2.00
C ILE A 111 -5.23 16.14 0.98
N GLU A 112 -4.56 17.21 1.44
CA GLU A 112 -4.15 18.32 0.56
C GLU A 112 -3.20 17.85 -0.56
N GLN A 113 -2.19 17.04 -0.23
CA GLN A 113 -1.29 16.49 -1.24
C GLN A 113 -2.04 15.59 -2.24
N MET A 114 -2.96 14.77 -1.74
CA MET A 114 -3.79 13.92 -2.60
C MET A 114 -4.65 14.75 -3.56
N ILE A 115 -5.30 15.83 -3.08
CA ILE A 115 -6.05 16.77 -3.91
C ILE A 115 -5.13 17.35 -5.00
N LYS A 116 -3.91 17.78 -4.63
CA LYS A 116 -2.95 18.35 -5.57
C LYS A 116 -2.50 17.36 -6.64
N ILE A 117 -2.23 16.11 -6.26
CA ILE A 117 -1.95 15.04 -7.23
C ILE A 117 -3.13 14.86 -8.19
N LYS A 118 -4.37 14.81 -7.68
CA LYS A 118 -5.56 14.66 -8.50
C LYS A 118 -5.78 15.85 -9.44
N GLU A 119 -5.54 17.08 -9.00
CA GLU A 119 -5.60 18.28 -9.83
C GLU A 119 -4.61 18.24 -11.00
N LEU A 120 -3.34 17.91 -10.73
CA LEU A 120 -2.28 17.93 -11.73
C LEU A 120 -2.34 16.71 -12.67
N CYS A 121 -2.65 15.54 -12.12
CA CYS A 121 -2.58 14.28 -12.86
C CYS A 121 -3.92 13.87 -13.49
N GLY A 122 -5.06 14.30 -12.93
CA GLY A 122 -6.40 13.92 -13.41
C GLY A 122 -6.61 12.41 -13.30
N ASP A 123 -7.09 11.81 -14.38
CA ASP A 123 -7.34 10.37 -14.51
C ASP A 123 -6.19 9.63 -15.22
N ARG A 124 -5.06 10.32 -15.44
CA ARG A 124 -3.87 9.70 -16.06
C ARG A 124 -3.13 8.72 -15.15
N ILE A 125 -3.45 8.71 -13.87
CA ILE A 125 -2.84 7.82 -12.87
C ILE A 125 -3.90 7.32 -11.89
N ALA A 126 -3.86 6.04 -11.53
CA ALA A 126 -4.67 5.51 -10.44
C ALA A 126 -4.06 5.94 -9.09
N ILE A 127 -4.86 6.54 -8.21
CA ILE A 127 -4.42 6.95 -6.87
C ILE A 127 -5.00 5.99 -5.84
N LEU A 128 -4.16 5.26 -5.12
CA LEU A 128 -4.57 4.34 -4.06
C LEU A 128 -4.13 4.88 -2.70
N SER A 129 -5.04 4.86 -1.72
CA SER A 129 -4.68 5.18 -0.35
C SER A 129 -3.68 4.17 0.21
N GLY A 130 -2.64 4.64 0.89
CA GLY A 130 -1.77 3.82 1.73
C GLY A 130 -2.21 3.79 3.20
N GLU A 131 -3.30 4.51 3.54
CA GLU A 131 -3.79 4.73 4.89
C GLU A 131 -5.23 4.21 5.03
N ASP A 132 -5.42 3.06 5.71
CA ASP A 132 -6.71 2.42 5.88
C ASP A 132 -7.77 3.33 6.52
N HIS A 133 -7.39 4.12 7.52
CA HIS A 133 -8.29 5.01 8.23
C HIS A 133 -8.70 6.26 7.45
N LEU A 134 -8.05 6.53 6.30
CA LEU A 134 -8.37 7.65 5.41
C LEU A 134 -9.03 7.21 4.11
N ILE A 135 -9.36 5.93 3.93
CA ILE A 135 -9.85 5.42 2.64
C ILE A 135 -11.12 6.16 2.18
N LEU A 136 -12.10 6.35 3.04
CA LEU A 136 -13.36 7.00 2.64
C LEU A 136 -13.16 8.48 2.24
N PRO A 137 -12.46 9.34 3.02
CA PRO A 137 -12.08 10.67 2.57
C PRO A 137 -11.31 10.66 1.25
N MET A 138 -10.35 9.76 1.06
CA MET A 138 -9.57 9.69 -0.16
C MET A 138 -10.39 9.25 -1.37
N LEU A 139 -11.33 8.32 -1.22
CA LEU A 139 -12.29 7.99 -2.29
C LEU A 139 -13.14 9.20 -2.67
N SER A 140 -13.57 10.03 -1.71
CA SER A 140 -14.39 11.22 -1.98
C SER A 140 -13.67 12.30 -2.78
N ILE A 141 -12.35 12.32 -2.80
CA ILE A 141 -11.52 13.23 -3.56
C ILE A 141 -10.85 12.58 -4.78
N GLY A 142 -11.29 11.37 -5.16
CA GLY A 142 -10.91 10.72 -6.42
C GLY A 142 -9.84 9.64 -6.33
N ALA A 143 -9.53 9.09 -5.15
CA ALA A 143 -8.80 7.84 -5.07
C ALA A 143 -9.64 6.69 -5.66
N THR A 144 -8.95 5.69 -6.22
CA THR A 144 -9.58 4.53 -6.86
C THR A 144 -9.58 3.28 -6.00
N GLY A 145 -8.95 3.33 -4.82
CA GLY A 145 -8.86 2.19 -3.92
C GLY A 145 -7.84 2.37 -2.80
N VAL A 146 -7.39 1.27 -2.25
CA VAL A 146 -6.46 1.23 -1.11
C VAL A 146 -5.46 0.08 -1.24
N VAL A 147 -4.23 0.29 -0.80
CA VAL A 147 -3.27 -0.76 -0.50
C VAL A 147 -3.24 -0.95 1.01
N SER A 148 -4.13 -1.79 1.49
CA SER A 148 -4.57 -1.90 2.88
C SER A 148 -3.71 -2.85 3.71
N VAL A 149 -3.49 -2.53 4.98
CA VAL A 149 -3.01 -3.46 6.02
C VAL A 149 -4.18 -4.28 6.57
N VAL A 150 -5.32 -3.64 6.81
CA VAL A 150 -6.51 -4.29 7.37
C VAL A 150 -7.10 -5.35 6.43
N ALA A 151 -6.90 -5.23 5.14
CA ALA A 151 -7.31 -6.26 4.17
C ALA A 151 -6.66 -7.64 4.39
N ASN A 152 -5.56 -7.72 5.17
CA ASN A 152 -5.00 -9.02 5.58
C ASN A 152 -5.89 -9.78 6.57
N ILE A 153 -6.78 -9.09 7.29
CA ILE A 153 -7.65 -9.66 8.34
C ILE A 153 -9.14 -9.47 8.04
N MET A 154 -9.51 -8.42 7.33
CA MET A 154 -10.90 -8.09 6.97
C MET A 154 -11.01 -7.73 5.47
N PRO A 155 -10.62 -8.63 4.54
CA PRO A 155 -10.56 -8.31 3.11
C PRO A 155 -11.94 -8.02 2.52
N ARG A 156 -12.98 -8.74 2.98
CA ARG A 156 -14.36 -8.56 2.48
C ARG A 156 -14.91 -7.19 2.84
N ASP A 157 -14.82 -6.80 4.12
CA ASP A 157 -15.32 -5.49 4.56
C ASP A 157 -14.62 -4.34 3.81
N MET A 158 -13.32 -4.47 3.55
CA MET A 158 -12.57 -3.48 2.78
C MET A 158 -13.02 -3.42 1.31
N ALA A 159 -13.22 -4.55 0.67
CA ALA A 159 -13.72 -4.61 -0.70
C ALA A 159 -15.16 -4.09 -0.80
N ASP A 160 -16.02 -4.46 0.14
CA ASP A 160 -17.40 -4.01 0.19
C ASP A 160 -17.51 -2.50 0.44
N LEU A 161 -16.63 -1.90 1.24
CA LEU A 161 -16.54 -0.45 1.41
C LEU A 161 -16.29 0.26 0.08
N ILE A 162 -15.29 -0.17 -0.67
CA ILE A 162 -14.94 0.43 -1.96
C ILE A 162 -16.10 0.27 -2.95
N LYS A 163 -16.66 -0.93 -3.04
CA LYS A 163 -17.82 -1.22 -3.89
C LYS A 163 -19.05 -0.37 -3.53
N ALA A 164 -19.32 -0.21 -2.24
CA ALA A 164 -20.44 0.64 -1.78
C ALA A 164 -20.24 2.09 -2.20
N PHE A 165 -19.00 2.61 -2.11
CA PHE A 165 -18.68 3.95 -2.57
C PHE A 165 -18.83 4.08 -4.10
N GLU A 166 -18.29 3.16 -4.89
CA GLU A 166 -18.37 3.14 -6.36
C GLU A 166 -19.84 3.09 -6.84
N THR A 167 -20.69 2.34 -6.14
CA THR A 167 -22.13 2.23 -6.44
C THR A 167 -22.95 3.36 -5.82
N LYS A 168 -22.31 4.40 -5.26
CA LYS A 168 -22.93 5.58 -4.62
C LYS A 168 -23.80 5.25 -3.41
N ASN A 169 -23.61 4.10 -2.79
CA ASN A 169 -24.23 3.75 -1.51
C ASN A 169 -23.38 4.28 -0.35
N PHE A 170 -23.38 5.60 -0.18
CA PHE A 170 -22.51 6.29 0.76
C PHE A 170 -22.80 5.96 2.23
N ASN A 171 -24.05 5.63 2.59
CA ASN A 171 -24.38 5.22 3.95
C ASN A 171 -23.68 3.90 4.28
N THR A 172 -23.81 2.89 3.43
CA THR A 172 -23.10 1.61 3.63
C THR A 172 -21.57 1.78 3.62
N ALA A 173 -21.03 2.65 2.74
CA ALA A 173 -19.61 2.94 2.72
C ALA A 173 -19.13 3.58 4.04
N PHE A 174 -19.93 4.50 4.61
CA PHE A 174 -19.64 5.13 5.89
C PHE A 174 -19.72 4.12 7.05
N ASP A 175 -20.74 3.27 7.09
CA ASP A 175 -20.90 2.25 8.12
C ASP A 175 -19.72 1.27 8.13
N LEU A 176 -19.32 0.80 6.95
CA LEU A 176 -18.14 -0.07 6.79
C LEU A 176 -16.85 0.63 7.18
N HIS A 177 -16.68 1.91 6.80
CA HIS A 177 -15.53 2.69 7.22
C HIS A 177 -15.46 2.84 8.74
N SER A 178 -16.59 3.14 9.38
CA SER A 178 -16.70 3.26 10.84
C SER A 178 -16.39 1.94 11.55
N LYS A 179 -16.85 0.81 11.00
CA LYS A 179 -16.52 -0.54 11.50
C LYS A 179 -15.01 -0.79 11.45
N LEU A 180 -14.38 -0.43 10.34
CA LEU A 180 -12.95 -0.67 10.08
C LEU A 180 -12.01 0.33 10.79
N TYR A 181 -12.51 1.51 11.16
CA TYR A 181 -11.68 2.62 11.66
C TYR A 181 -10.83 2.25 12.87
N ASP A 182 -11.44 1.69 13.92
CA ASP A 182 -10.72 1.30 15.13
C ASP A 182 -9.69 0.20 14.84
N VAL A 183 -10.05 -0.75 13.99
CA VAL A 183 -9.14 -1.83 13.57
C VAL A 183 -7.96 -1.22 12.83
N SER A 184 -8.21 -0.33 11.86
CA SER A 184 -7.17 0.36 11.09
C SER A 184 -6.17 1.09 11.98
N ARG A 185 -6.66 1.86 12.95
CA ARG A 185 -5.81 2.59 13.89
C ARG A 185 -4.97 1.67 14.77
N ASN A 186 -5.53 0.54 15.16
CA ASN A 186 -4.86 -0.41 16.05
C ASN A 186 -3.83 -1.30 15.35
N MET A 187 -3.89 -1.45 14.01
CA MET A 187 -2.84 -2.18 13.26
C MET A 187 -1.48 -1.48 13.25
N PHE A 188 -1.41 -0.24 13.72
CA PHE A 188 -0.17 0.57 13.77
C PHE A 188 0.28 0.93 15.18
N ILE A 189 -0.23 0.26 16.23
CA ILE A 189 0.22 0.46 17.64
C ILE A 189 1.73 0.22 17.75
N GLU A 190 2.20 -0.85 17.11
CA GLU A 190 3.61 -1.12 16.89
C GLU A 190 3.90 -1.03 15.38
N GLY A 191 5.15 -1.17 14.99
CA GLY A 191 5.52 -1.05 13.57
C GLY A 191 4.89 -2.13 12.70
N ASN A 192 4.28 -1.75 11.56
CA ASN A 192 3.87 -2.73 10.56
C ASN A 192 5.13 -3.41 9.96
N PRO A 193 5.19 -4.78 9.86
CA PRO A 193 4.08 -5.75 9.91
C PRO A 193 3.86 -6.44 11.26
N VAL A 194 4.45 -6.00 12.36
CA VAL A 194 4.38 -6.69 13.65
C VAL A 194 2.93 -6.89 14.10
N THR A 195 2.20 -5.79 14.27
CA THR A 195 0.84 -5.82 14.81
C THR A 195 -0.13 -6.60 13.91
N VAL A 196 -0.06 -6.45 12.58
CA VAL A 196 -0.96 -7.21 11.69
C VAL A 196 -0.67 -8.70 11.69
N LYS A 197 0.58 -9.13 11.85
CA LYS A 197 0.91 -10.56 11.98
C LYS A 197 0.36 -11.13 13.29
N THR A 198 0.50 -10.41 14.39
CA THR A 198 -0.11 -10.78 15.68
C THR A 198 -1.65 -10.83 15.56
N ALA A 199 -2.27 -9.88 14.87
CA ALA A 199 -3.70 -9.89 14.61
C ALA A 199 -4.13 -11.14 13.81
N MET A 200 -3.40 -11.47 12.74
CA MET A 200 -3.67 -12.67 11.93
C MET A 200 -3.56 -13.96 12.75
N LYS A 201 -2.59 -14.05 13.68
CA LYS A 201 -2.45 -15.19 14.59
C LYS A 201 -3.62 -15.30 15.57
N ILE A 202 -4.02 -14.17 16.19
CA ILE A 202 -5.17 -14.15 17.12
C ILE A 202 -6.46 -14.62 16.39
N LEU A 203 -6.63 -14.26 15.13
CA LEU A 203 -7.76 -14.66 14.29
C LEU A 203 -7.62 -16.07 13.68
N GLY A 204 -6.54 -16.79 13.96
CA GLY A 204 -6.32 -18.14 13.44
C GLY A 204 -6.01 -18.20 11.94
N LEU A 205 -5.63 -17.08 11.31
CA LEU A 205 -5.32 -17.00 9.87
C LEU A 205 -3.91 -17.48 9.54
N VAL A 206 -3.01 -17.47 10.53
CA VAL A 206 -1.63 -17.97 10.45
C VAL A 206 -1.25 -18.70 11.73
N GLU A 207 -0.33 -19.65 11.64
CA GLU A 207 0.12 -20.45 12.79
C GLU A 207 0.99 -19.63 13.76
N ASN A 208 1.82 -18.73 13.24
CA ASN A 208 2.71 -17.90 14.03
C ASN A 208 2.81 -16.47 13.50
N ASP A 209 3.31 -15.58 14.35
CA ASP A 209 3.50 -14.16 14.07
C ASP A 209 4.98 -13.76 14.01
N ASP A 210 5.86 -14.70 13.73
CA ASP A 210 7.31 -14.49 13.69
C ASP A 210 7.71 -13.33 12.79
N VAL A 211 8.63 -12.51 13.27
CA VAL A 211 9.24 -11.41 12.53
C VAL A 211 10.76 -11.53 12.58
N ARG A 212 11.45 -10.93 11.61
CA ARG A 212 12.90 -10.92 11.57
C ARG A 212 13.45 -9.67 12.26
N LEU A 213 14.58 -9.79 12.95
CA LEU A 213 15.30 -8.62 13.48
C LEU A 213 15.58 -7.60 12.36
N PRO A 214 15.47 -6.30 12.65
CA PRO A 214 15.36 -5.66 13.98
C PRO A 214 13.94 -5.63 14.57
N LEU A 215 12.93 -6.15 13.86
CA LEU A 215 11.58 -6.27 14.42
C LEU A 215 11.54 -7.41 15.44
N VAL A 216 10.68 -7.26 16.45
CA VAL A 216 10.41 -8.24 17.50
C VAL A 216 8.90 -8.49 17.61
N SER A 217 8.49 -9.59 18.22
CA SER A 217 7.07 -9.90 18.46
C SER A 217 6.39 -8.81 19.28
N SER A 218 5.07 -8.67 19.11
CA SER A 218 4.27 -7.71 19.87
C SER A 218 4.38 -7.87 21.37
N GLU A 219 4.34 -6.75 22.09
CA GLU A 219 4.26 -6.76 23.55
C GLU A 219 2.91 -7.32 24.03
N GLN A 220 2.89 -7.94 25.23
CA GLN A 220 1.67 -8.53 25.79
C GLN A 220 0.52 -7.51 25.88
N LYS A 221 0.81 -6.25 26.25
CA LYS A 221 -0.20 -5.18 26.29
C LYS A 221 -0.89 -4.92 24.93
N THR A 222 -0.16 -5.06 23.83
CA THR A 222 -0.69 -4.95 22.47
C THR A 222 -1.56 -6.14 22.13
N ILE A 223 -1.14 -7.35 22.46
CA ILE A 223 -1.93 -8.59 22.30
C ILE A 223 -3.25 -8.46 23.04
N ASP A 224 -3.23 -8.10 24.33
CA ASP A 224 -4.42 -7.95 25.17
C ASP A 224 -5.38 -6.89 24.61
N LYS A 225 -4.85 -5.79 24.06
CA LYS A 225 -5.64 -4.74 23.43
C LYS A 225 -6.31 -5.22 22.14
N LEU A 226 -5.60 -5.98 21.31
CA LEU A 226 -6.16 -6.55 20.08
C LEU A 226 -7.26 -7.57 20.39
N ILE A 227 -7.07 -8.45 21.39
CA ILE A 227 -8.09 -9.42 21.80
C ILE A 227 -9.38 -8.67 22.21
N LYS A 228 -9.29 -7.66 23.08
CA LYS A 228 -10.45 -6.86 23.50
C LYS A 228 -11.13 -6.16 22.32
N LEU A 229 -10.35 -5.60 21.40
CA LEU A 229 -10.87 -4.98 20.19
C LEU A 229 -11.64 -5.99 19.34
N PHE A 230 -11.07 -7.17 19.09
CA PHE A 230 -11.71 -8.18 18.25
C PHE A 230 -12.96 -8.77 18.88
N GLN A 231 -12.96 -8.97 20.21
CA GLN A 231 -14.18 -9.32 20.95
C GLN A 231 -15.27 -8.26 20.80
N SER A 232 -14.92 -6.96 20.92
CA SER A 232 -15.89 -5.85 20.78
C SER A 232 -16.45 -5.68 19.36
N LYS A 233 -15.76 -6.25 18.37
CA LYS A 233 -16.16 -6.24 16.95
C LYS A 233 -16.71 -7.60 16.48
N GLU A 234 -16.90 -8.54 17.39
CA GLU A 234 -17.43 -9.90 17.11
C GLU A 234 -16.58 -10.66 16.06
N LEU A 235 -15.26 -10.46 16.08
CA LEU A 235 -14.32 -11.14 15.19
C LEU A 235 -13.77 -12.44 15.82
N ILE A 236 -13.86 -12.57 17.16
CA ILE A 236 -13.53 -13.76 17.97
C ILE A 236 -14.54 -13.91 19.12
#